data_821b3508e9b39f3c239fb3083d7aaab0
#
_entry.id   821b3508e9b39f3c239fb3083d7aaab0
#
_cell.length_a   1.000
_cell.length_b   1.000
_cell.length_c   1.000
_cell.angle_alpha   90.00
_cell.angle_beta   90.00
_cell.angle_gamma   90.00
#
_symmetry.space_group_name_H-M   'P 1'
#
loop_
_entity.id
_entity.type
_entity.pdbx_description
1 polymer ?
#
loop_
_entity_poly.entity_id
_entity_poly.type
_entity_poly.pdbx_seq_one_letter_code
_entity_poly.pdbx_strand_id
1 'polypeptide(L)'
;VIPRLASYVAISLAACFIFAAGWFCLWSIGLHLAGSPMLAALLFPFGLRLGLLLQSPISYWPPLLLCESLLLYWLNQEVGLPLWPLIQAGSLLTLLPLLIARRQPVRNDWQQLLVLLATVTVAAGLQSLLWHLAGEDGLTALLLTLTGGLTLTSTCMLIWHYLTRATWVPLGPTLVDQPVDWRFRHLVWYLLLFVLSLWLQLGLPDSLVRFTPFCLAIPIMAMAWRYGWQGALLATLMNTVALMAGQAWHDHPLDLLLSLLAQSLTGLLLGAGIQRQRELNQALTRQLAHNRQLTERLLETEESIRKEVARELHDDIGQTITAIRTQAGIVRRLAPDNAGVGQSSALIETLSLGIYDAVRGLLGRLRPASSTT
;
A
#
# COMPACT_ATOMS: atom_id res chain seq x y z
N VAL A 1 17.89 33.96 5.07
CA VAL A 1 18.30 32.97 6.10
C VAL A 1 17.45 33.13 7.36
N ILE A 2 17.24 34.35 7.86
CA ILE A 2 16.47 34.67 9.08
C ILE A 2 15.01 34.15 9.05
N PRO A 3 14.21 34.32 7.95
CA PRO A 3 12.84 33.84 7.96
C PRO A 3 12.72 32.30 8.00
N ARG A 4 13.70 31.56 7.45
CA ARG A 4 13.72 30.09 7.52
C ARG A 4 14.04 29.57 8.93
N LEU A 5 14.94 30.25 9.65
CA LEU A 5 15.28 29.90 11.03
C LEU A 5 14.09 30.17 11.96
N ALA A 6 13.44 31.33 11.82
CA ALA A 6 12.24 31.67 12.59
C ALA A 6 11.09 30.65 12.36
N SER A 7 10.83 30.29 11.11
CA SER A 7 9.85 29.25 10.79
C SER A 7 10.21 27.89 11.40
N TYR A 8 11.47 27.49 11.32
CA TYR A 8 11.93 26.23 11.92
C TYR A 8 11.73 26.21 13.43
N VAL A 9 12.11 27.31 14.12
CA VAL A 9 11.91 27.44 15.58
C VAL A 9 10.44 27.42 15.95
N ALA A 10 9.60 28.16 15.23
CA ALA A 10 8.16 28.19 15.50
C ALA A 10 7.50 26.81 15.31
N ILE A 11 7.84 26.10 14.22
CA ILE A 11 7.34 24.74 13.96
C ILE A 11 7.85 23.76 15.03
N SER A 12 9.11 23.86 15.43
CA SER A 12 9.69 23.01 16.47
C SER A 12 9.01 23.24 17.83
N LEU A 13 8.74 24.48 18.20
CA LEU A 13 8.03 24.80 19.44
C LEU A 13 6.60 24.28 19.42
N ALA A 14 5.87 24.45 18.31
CA ALA A 14 4.53 23.92 18.17
C ALA A 14 4.52 22.37 18.24
N ALA A 15 5.46 21.72 17.55
CA ALA A 15 5.63 20.26 17.58
C ALA A 15 5.96 19.76 19.00
N CYS A 16 6.86 20.43 19.72
CA CYS A 16 7.18 20.11 21.12
C CYS A 16 5.98 20.28 22.03
N PHE A 17 5.17 21.33 21.85
CA PHE A 17 3.96 21.54 22.65
C PHE A 17 2.93 20.42 22.44
N ILE A 18 2.65 20.08 21.17
CA ILE A 18 1.72 19.00 20.83
C ILE A 18 2.26 17.65 21.35
N PHE A 19 3.57 17.43 21.19
CA PHE A 19 4.21 16.22 21.70
C PHE A 19 4.10 16.12 23.22
N ALA A 20 4.43 17.20 23.96
CA ALA A 20 4.37 17.24 25.41
C ALA A 20 2.95 16.98 25.94
N ALA A 21 1.95 17.64 25.35
CA ALA A 21 0.55 17.44 25.72
C ALA A 21 0.09 16.01 25.44
N GLY A 22 0.38 15.48 24.26
CA GLY A 22 0.06 14.10 23.88
C GLY A 22 0.78 13.08 24.76
N TRP A 23 2.07 13.29 25.02
CA TRP A 23 2.89 12.44 25.89
C TRP A 23 2.32 12.37 27.31
N PHE A 24 2.00 13.53 27.90
CA PHE A 24 1.44 13.61 29.24
C PHE A 24 0.06 12.96 29.34
N CYS A 25 -0.85 13.23 28.39
CA CYS A 25 -2.17 12.58 28.34
C CYS A 25 -2.04 11.07 28.25
N LEU A 26 -1.19 10.56 27.37
CA LEU A 26 -0.95 9.13 27.17
C LEU A 26 -0.28 8.48 28.37
N TRP A 27 0.64 9.19 29.03
CA TRP A 27 1.23 8.74 30.30
C TRP A 27 0.16 8.63 31.39
N SER A 28 -0.73 9.62 31.52
CA SER A 28 -1.83 9.60 32.49
C SER A 28 -2.79 8.43 32.25
N ILE A 29 -3.14 8.14 30.98
CA ILE A 29 -3.92 6.95 30.63
C ILE A 29 -3.15 5.67 30.98
N GLY A 30 -1.86 5.63 30.64
CA GLY A 30 -0.98 4.51 30.94
C GLY A 30 -0.84 4.23 32.43
N LEU A 31 -0.91 5.26 33.28
CA LEU A 31 -0.83 5.14 34.73
C LEU A 31 -1.99 4.30 35.30
N HIS A 32 -3.19 4.50 34.77
CA HIS A 32 -4.35 3.72 35.18
C HIS A 32 -4.25 2.24 34.76
N LEU A 33 -3.54 1.94 33.66
CA LEU A 33 -3.39 0.58 33.14
C LEU A 33 -2.20 -0.15 33.74
N ALA A 34 -1.07 0.54 33.93
CA ALA A 34 0.16 -0.07 34.41
C ALA A 34 0.29 -0.06 35.94
N GLY A 35 -0.54 0.71 36.66
CA GLY A 35 -0.53 0.82 38.12
C GLY A 35 0.75 1.45 38.72
N SER A 36 1.71 1.80 37.88
CA SER A 36 3.01 2.39 38.27
C SER A 36 3.38 3.54 37.33
N PRO A 37 3.79 4.72 37.88
CA PRO A 37 4.18 5.86 37.08
C PRO A 37 5.33 5.55 36.13
N MET A 38 6.20 4.66 36.52
CA MET A 38 7.37 4.24 35.78
C MET A 38 7.00 3.37 34.57
N LEU A 39 6.19 2.36 34.78
CA LEU A 39 5.71 1.45 33.73
C LEU A 39 4.79 2.19 32.73
N ALA A 40 4.04 3.19 33.22
CA ALA A 40 3.20 4.05 32.39
C ALA A 40 4.01 4.80 31.31
N ALA A 41 5.24 5.24 31.65
CA ALA A 41 6.11 5.91 30.68
C ALA A 41 6.64 4.97 29.59
N LEU A 42 6.70 3.67 29.83
CA LEU A 42 7.09 2.66 28.85
C LEU A 42 5.95 2.23 27.93
N LEU A 43 4.71 2.48 28.28
CA LEU A 43 3.55 2.03 27.50
C LEU A 43 3.32 2.95 26.30
N PHE A 44 2.36 3.83 26.37
CA PHE A 44 1.96 4.69 25.26
C PHE A 44 2.94 5.81 24.89
N PRO A 45 3.62 6.47 25.85
CA PRO A 45 4.62 7.49 25.52
C PRO A 45 5.76 6.96 24.66
N PHE A 46 6.20 5.72 24.88
CA PHE A 46 7.18 5.03 24.05
C PHE A 46 6.71 4.93 22.58
N GLY A 47 5.44 4.50 22.37
CA GLY A 47 4.88 4.38 21.02
C GLY A 47 4.67 5.72 20.33
N LEU A 48 4.23 6.74 21.04
CA LEU A 48 4.08 8.10 20.52
C LEU A 48 5.42 8.64 20.02
N ARG A 49 6.47 8.51 20.84
CA ARG A 49 7.83 8.91 20.46
C ARG A 49 8.28 8.23 19.19
N LEU A 50 8.24 6.89 19.14
CA LEU A 50 8.64 6.12 17.95
C LEU A 50 7.84 6.53 16.72
N GLY A 51 6.53 6.69 16.87
CA GLY A 51 5.65 7.07 15.76
C GLY A 51 5.99 8.44 15.20
N LEU A 52 6.20 9.43 16.04
CA LEU A 52 6.56 10.78 15.61
C LEU A 52 7.97 10.85 15.03
N LEU A 53 8.96 10.21 15.65
CA LEU A 53 10.32 10.18 15.12
C LEU A 53 10.40 9.46 13.77
N LEU A 54 9.63 8.37 13.57
CA LEU A 54 9.60 7.65 12.30
C LEU A 54 9.04 8.51 11.16
N GLN A 55 8.06 9.34 11.44
CA GLN A 55 7.36 10.15 10.43
C GLN A 55 8.01 11.53 10.23
N SER A 56 8.58 12.13 11.28
CA SER A 56 9.15 13.49 11.22
C SER A 56 10.54 13.51 10.57
N PRO A 57 10.95 14.61 9.89
CA PRO A 57 12.32 14.80 9.41
C PRO A 57 13.36 14.74 10.55
N ILE A 58 14.57 14.25 10.26
CA ILE A 58 15.64 14.09 11.26
C ILE A 58 15.98 15.42 11.97
N SER A 59 15.84 16.54 11.30
CA SER A 59 16.06 17.87 11.88
C SER A 59 15.16 18.20 13.07
N TYR A 60 13.99 17.54 13.19
CA TYR A 60 13.08 17.74 14.34
C TYR A 60 13.28 16.72 15.47
N TRP A 61 14.19 15.75 15.33
CA TRP A 61 14.48 14.77 16.38
C TRP A 61 15.10 15.39 17.64
N PRO A 62 16.13 16.27 17.52
CA PRO A 62 16.75 16.85 18.72
C PRO A 62 15.78 17.64 19.61
N PRO A 63 14.92 18.54 19.09
CA PRO A 63 13.97 19.24 19.93
C PRO A 63 12.93 18.32 20.57
N LEU A 64 12.46 17.26 19.88
CA LEU A 64 11.52 16.31 20.44
C LEU A 64 12.13 15.47 21.58
N LEU A 65 13.37 14.98 21.41
CA LEU A 65 14.10 14.24 22.44
C LEU A 65 14.42 15.13 23.65
N LEU A 66 14.76 16.38 23.41
CA LEU A 66 14.99 17.34 24.51
C LEU A 66 13.68 17.61 25.26
N CYS A 67 12.56 17.73 24.56
CA CYS A 67 11.25 17.88 25.18
C CYS A 67 10.90 16.67 26.06
N GLU A 68 11.13 15.44 25.57
CA GLU A 68 10.94 14.20 26.34
C GLU A 68 11.83 14.19 27.60
N SER A 69 13.10 14.56 27.46
CA SER A 69 14.03 14.62 28.58
C SER A 69 13.56 15.57 29.66
N LEU A 70 13.05 16.74 29.27
CA LEU A 70 12.52 17.73 30.20
C LEU A 70 11.25 17.24 30.89
N LEU A 71 10.38 16.57 30.17
CA LEU A 71 9.16 15.97 30.74
C LEU A 71 9.50 14.88 31.76
N LEU A 72 10.41 13.96 31.43
CA LEU A 72 10.84 12.90 32.33
C LEU A 72 11.53 13.48 33.57
N TYR A 73 12.35 14.49 33.40
CA TYR A 73 12.99 15.18 34.53
C TYR A 73 11.96 15.89 35.45
N TRP A 74 11.00 16.61 34.86
CA TRP A 74 9.94 17.27 35.59
C TRP A 74 9.07 16.24 36.34
N LEU A 75 8.70 15.17 35.66
CA LEU A 75 7.88 14.10 36.26
C LEU A 75 8.63 13.39 37.41
N ASN A 76 9.94 13.24 37.30
CA ASN A 76 10.75 12.71 38.41
C ASN A 76 10.71 13.60 39.66
N GLN A 77 10.63 14.93 39.52
CA GLN A 77 10.51 15.84 40.65
C GLN A 77 9.14 15.77 41.34
N GLU A 78 8.06 15.59 40.55
CA GLU A 78 6.68 15.61 41.07
C GLU A 78 6.22 14.25 41.61
N VAL A 79 6.55 13.16 40.92
CA VAL A 79 5.97 11.82 41.20
C VAL A 79 7.04 10.83 41.67
N GLY A 80 8.32 11.12 41.47
CA GLY A 80 9.45 10.24 41.80
C GLY A 80 9.59 9.09 40.79
N LEU A 81 10.41 9.32 39.77
CA LEU A 81 10.79 8.35 38.76
C LEU A 81 12.28 8.00 38.88
N PRO A 82 12.70 7.13 39.80
CA PRO A 82 14.12 6.91 40.10
C PRO A 82 14.93 6.40 38.89
N LEU A 83 14.28 5.66 38.00
CA LEU A 83 14.92 5.10 36.80
C LEU A 83 14.65 5.92 35.52
N TRP A 84 14.23 7.19 35.62
CA TRP A 84 14.04 8.03 34.43
C TRP A 84 15.27 8.10 33.52
N PRO A 85 16.53 8.04 33.99
CA PRO A 85 17.69 8.03 33.12
C PRO A 85 17.77 6.76 32.26
N LEU A 86 17.21 5.63 32.75
CA LEU A 86 17.15 4.38 32.00
C LEU A 86 16.14 4.50 30.85
N ILE A 87 14.99 5.14 31.08
CA ILE A 87 14.02 5.43 30.01
C ILE A 87 14.68 6.30 28.95
N GLN A 88 15.41 7.33 29.40
CA GLN A 88 16.11 8.25 28.49
C GLN A 88 17.24 7.55 27.70
N ALA A 89 18.03 6.69 28.34
CA ALA A 89 19.04 5.89 27.66
C ALA A 89 18.41 4.98 26.57
N GLY A 90 17.29 4.36 26.90
CA GLY A 90 16.52 3.60 25.94
C GLY A 90 15.97 4.44 24.80
N SER A 91 15.53 5.68 25.09
CA SER A 91 15.10 6.63 24.05
C SER A 91 16.20 6.91 23.03
N LEU A 92 17.42 7.10 23.50
CA LEU A 92 18.58 7.33 22.62
C LEU A 92 18.96 6.05 21.85
N LEU A 93 18.92 4.89 22.50
CA LEU A 93 19.26 3.62 21.87
C LEU A 93 18.27 3.26 20.74
N THR A 94 17.00 3.61 20.90
CA THR A 94 15.97 3.37 19.87
C THR A 94 16.15 4.22 18.61
N LEU A 95 17.04 5.21 18.60
CA LEU A 95 17.40 5.96 17.38
C LEU A 95 18.11 5.06 16.35
N LEU A 96 18.82 4.01 16.77
CA LEU A 96 19.51 3.10 15.87
C LEU A 96 18.53 2.37 14.93
N PRO A 97 17.54 1.63 15.42
CA PRO A 97 16.55 0.98 14.54
C PRO A 97 15.75 2.00 13.70
N LEU A 98 15.47 3.19 14.20
CA LEU A 98 14.81 4.25 13.44
C LEU A 98 15.66 4.73 12.25
N LEU A 99 16.97 4.93 12.44
CA LEU A 99 17.89 5.31 11.37
C LEU A 99 18.01 4.21 10.31
N ILE A 100 18.05 2.95 10.75
CA ILE A 100 18.09 1.79 9.84
C ILE A 100 16.78 1.71 9.03
N ALA A 101 15.63 1.85 9.69
CA ALA A 101 14.33 1.82 9.04
C ALA A 101 14.21 2.89 7.94
N ARG A 102 14.71 4.10 8.18
CA ARG A 102 14.70 5.19 7.21
C ARG A 102 15.59 4.98 5.99
N ARG A 103 16.65 4.20 6.13
CA ARG A 103 17.55 3.87 5.01
C ARG A 103 16.98 2.80 4.09
N GLN A 104 15.94 2.09 4.52
CA GLN A 104 15.32 1.06 3.69
C GLN A 104 14.55 1.70 2.53
N PRO A 105 14.79 1.26 1.28
CA PRO A 105 14.07 1.75 0.11
C PRO A 105 12.65 1.16 0.07
N VAL A 106 11.77 1.69 0.89
CA VAL A 106 10.39 1.22 0.99
C VAL A 106 9.57 1.83 -0.14
N ARG A 107 9.07 1.01 -1.05
CA ARG A 107 8.28 1.43 -2.22
C ARG A 107 6.77 1.24 -2.02
N ASN A 108 6.38 0.24 -1.23
CA ASN A 108 5.01 -0.22 -1.10
C ASN A 108 4.49 -0.03 0.33
N ASP A 109 3.19 0.25 0.46
CA ASP A 109 2.55 0.47 1.76
C ASP A 109 2.68 -0.74 2.70
N TRP A 110 2.57 -1.99 2.17
CA TRP A 110 2.74 -3.18 3.00
C TRP A 110 4.17 -3.34 3.55
N GLN A 111 5.20 -2.90 2.79
CA GLN A 111 6.58 -2.88 3.27
C GLN A 111 6.75 -1.86 4.40
N GLN A 112 6.08 -0.70 4.31
CA GLN A 112 6.10 0.29 5.39
C GLN A 112 5.56 -0.29 6.69
N LEU A 113 4.46 -1.05 6.63
CA LEU A 113 3.90 -1.72 7.81
C LEU A 113 4.84 -2.78 8.41
N LEU A 114 5.52 -3.57 7.57
CA LEU A 114 6.50 -4.55 8.05
C LEU A 114 7.75 -3.89 8.64
N VAL A 115 8.25 -2.80 8.03
CA VAL A 115 9.38 -2.03 8.57
C VAL A 115 8.99 -1.39 9.91
N LEU A 116 7.76 -0.88 10.04
CA LEU A 116 7.24 -0.36 11.29
C LEU A 116 7.22 -1.47 12.36
N LEU A 117 6.65 -2.64 12.05
CA LEU A 117 6.60 -3.78 12.96
C LEU A 117 8.02 -4.18 13.44
N ALA A 118 8.96 -4.34 12.50
CA ALA A 118 10.34 -4.70 12.81
C ALA A 118 11.03 -3.62 13.67
N THR A 119 10.82 -2.34 13.35
CA THR A 119 11.41 -1.22 14.08
C THR A 119 10.90 -1.17 15.52
N VAL A 120 9.59 -1.32 15.71
CA VAL A 120 8.98 -1.33 17.05
C VAL A 120 9.47 -2.53 17.86
N THR A 121 9.51 -3.73 17.24
CA THR A 121 9.98 -4.95 17.91
C THR A 121 11.43 -4.84 18.36
N VAL A 122 12.32 -4.35 17.49
CA VAL A 122 13.74 -4.16 17.84
C VAL A 122 13.90 -3.07 18.93
N ALA A 123 13.19 -1.95 18.79
CA ALA A 123 13.23 -0.87 19.78
C ALA A 123 12.72 -1.33 21.16
N ALA A 124 11.63 -2.09 21.21
CA ALA A 124 11.09 -2.66 22.42
C ALA A 124 12.05 -3.69 23.05
N GLY A 125 12.67 -4.53 22.24
CA GLY A 125 13.70 -5.47 22.70
C GLY A 125 14.91 -4.78 23.32
N LEU A 126 15.38 -3.70 22.70
CA LEU A 126 16.49 -2.90 23.25
C LEU A 126 16.13 -2.24 24.59
N GLN A 127 14.91 -1.69 24.69
CA GLN A 127 14.43 -1.08 25.93
C GLN A 127 14.28 -2.14 27.04
N SER A 128 13.70 -3.29 26.72
CA SER A 128 13.56 -4.42 27.64
C SER A 128 14.91 -4.96 28.14
N LEU A 129 15.89 -5.06 27.23
CA LEU A 129 17.25 -5.47 27.58
C LEU A 129 17.89 -4.52 28.59
N LEU A 130 17.79 -3.21 28.35
CA LEU A 130 18.28 -2.21 29.32
C LEU A 130 17.60 -2.35 30.69
N TRP A 131 16.30 -2.61 30.69
CA TRP A 131 15.52 -2.82 31.91
C TRP A 131 15.99 -4.05 32.68
N HIS A 132 16.20 -5.14 31.97
CA HIS A 132 16.73 -6.39 32.57
C HIS A 132 18.14 -6.20 33.13
N LEU A 133 19.02 -5.49 32.43
CA LEU A 133 20.39 -5.19 32.90
C LEU A 133 20.39 -4.31 34.14
N ALA A 134 19.36 -3.50 34.37
CA ALA A 134 19.18 -2.71 35.58
C ALA A 134 18.61 -3.51 36.77
N GLY A 135 18.31 -4.80 36.58
CA GLY A 135 17.75 -5.66 37.62
C GLY A 135 16.23 -5.65 37.74
N GLU A 136 15.54 -5.00 36.79
CA GLU A 136 14.09 -4.89 36.72
C GLU A 136 13.47 -6.00 35.86
N ASP A 137 12.15 -6.17 35.90
CA ASP A 137 11.45 -7.17 35.08
C ASP A 137 11.43 -6.77 33.59
N GLY A 138 12.37 -7.34 32.83
CA GLY A 138 12.51 -7.13 31.39
C GLY A 138 11.31 -7.65 30.58
N LEU A 139 10.60 -8.69 31.05
CA LEU A 139 9.45 -9.23 30.33
C LEU A 139 8.27 -8.27 30.37
N THR A 140 7.97 -7.72 31.52
CA THR A 140 6.93 -6.69 31.70
C THR A 140 7.27 -5.44 30.86
N ALA A 141 8.53 -4.99 30.88
CA ALA A 141 8.98 -3.89 30.05
C ALA A 141 8.82 -4.17 28.55
N LEU A 142 9.11 -5.40 28.12
CA LEU A 142 8.91 -5.83 26.72
C LEU A 142 7.43 -5.78 26.32
N LEU A 143 6.55 -6.37 27.11
CA LEU A 143 5.11 -6.38 26.83
C LEU A 143 4.52 -4.98 26.75
N LEU A 144 4.88 -4.09 27.69
CA LEU A 144 4.42 -2.71 27.69
C LEU A 144 4.90 -1.93 26.48
N THR A 145 6.20 -2.00 26.17
CA THR A 145 6.80 -1.25 25.05
C THR A 145 6.34 -1.79 23.70
N LEU A 146 6.14 -3.10 23.55
CA LEU A 146 5.55 -3.69 22.35
C LEU A 146 4.10 -3.24 22.18
N THR A 147 3.29 -3.35 23.23
CA THR A 147 1.86 -2.97 23.17
C THR A 147 1.71 -1.50 22.84
N GLY A 148 2.36 -0.62 23.59
CA GLY A 148 2.32 0.83 23.36
C GLY A 148 2.95 1.21 22.01
N GLY A 149 4.07 0.58 21.65
CA GLY A 149 4.74 0.78 20.37
C GLY A 149 3.88 0.42 19.17
N LEU A 150 3.31 -0.78 19.14
CA LEU A 150 2.50 -1.23 18.01
C LEU A 150 1.18 -0.44 17.89
N THR A 151 0.53 -0.11 18.99
CA THR A 151 -0.72 0.67 18.96
C THR A 151 -0.50 2.10 18.52
N LEU A 152 0.40 2.81 19.17
CA LEU A 152 0.59 4.26 18.93
C LEU A 152 1.40 4.56 17.67
N THR A 153 2.45 3.78 17.36
CA THR A 153 3.24 4.02 16.15
C THR A 153 2.41 3.80 14.88
N SER A 154 1.56 2.77 14.87
CA SER A 154 0.63 2.52 13.75
C SER A 154 -0.45 3.62 13.64
N THR A 155 -0.95 4.11 14.78
CA THR A 155 -1.89 5.25 14.81
C THR A 155 -1.24 6.53 14.29
N CYS A 156 -0.01 6.83 14.71
CA CYS A 156 0.76 7.97 14.19
C CYS A 156 0.97 7.86 12.67
N MET A 157 1.28 6.66 12.17
CA MET A 157 1.41 6.42 10.72
C MET A 157 0.09 6.67 9.98
N LEU A 158 -1.04 6.22 10.52
CA LEU A 158 -2.35 6.44 9.93
C LEU A 158 -2.69 7.94 9.88
N ILE A 159 -2.51 8.67 10.98
CA ILE A 159 -2.74 10.12 11.06
C ILE A 159 -1.83 10.85 10.08
N TRP A 160 -0.54 10.51 10.06
CA TRP A 160 0.43 11.16 9.16
C TRP A 160 0.07 10.93 7.69
N HIS A 161 -0.28 9.70 7.33
CA HIS A 161 -0.73 9.38 5.98
C HIS A 161 -1.96 10.20 5.57
N TYR A 162 -2.93 10.33 6.47
CA TYR A 162 -4.11 11.15 6.24
C TYR A 162 -3.75 12.64 6.07
N LEU A 163 -2.89 13.18 6.95
CA LEU A 163 -2.50 14.58 6.90
C LEU A 163 -1.65 14.94 5.68
N THR A 164 -0.78 14.04 5.22
CA THR A 164 0.16 14.34 4.12
C THR A 164 -0.38 14.00 2.73
N ARG A 165 -1.23 12.97 2.61
CA ARG A 165 -1.79 12.55 1.31
C ARG A 165 -3.18 13.14 1.02
N ALA A 166 -3.86 13.68 2.02
CA ALA A 166 -5.06 14.47 1.76
C ALA A 166 -4.65 15.73 1.00
N THR A 167 -5.11 15.88 -0.23
CA THR A 167 -4.91 17.11 -1.01
C THR A 167 -5.71 18.23 -0.32
N TRP A 168 -5.02 19.04 0.49
CA TRP A 168 -5.59 20.26 1.05
C TRP A 168 -5.73 21.27 -0.08
N VAL A 169 -6.89 21.28 -0.73
CA VAL A 169 -7.22 22.32 -1.71
C VAL A 169 -7.59 23.57 -0.91
N PRO A 170 -6.88 24.70 -1.11
CA PRO A 170 -7.25 25.95 -0.44
C PRO A 170 -8.70 26.30 -0.81
N LEU A 171 -9.47 26.75 0.17
CA LEU A 171 -10.84 27.20 0.00
C LEU A 171 -10.88 28.35 -1.02
N GLY A 172 -11.09 28.01 -2.29
CA GLY A 172 -11.33 28.98 -3.36
C GLY A 172 -12.83 29.16 -3.61
N PRO A 173 -13.25 30.24 -4.23
CA PRO A 173 -14.67 30.52 -4.50
C PRO A 173 -15.36 29.45 -5.36
N THR A 174 -14.62 28.61 -6.05
CA THR A 174 -15.13 27.48 -6.87
C THR A 174 -15.45 26.21 -6.05
N LEU A 175 -15.10 26.15 -4.76
CA LEU A 175 -15.37 24.99 -3.89
C LEU A 175 -16.82 24.90 -3.40
N VAL A 176 -17.60 25.98 -3.56
CA VAL A 176 -19.00 26.03 -3.14
C VAL A 176 -19.90 25.15 -4.01
N ASP A 177 -19.46 24.81 -5.23
CA ASP A 177 -20.23 24.00 -6.20
C ASP A 177 -19.92 22.49 -6.16
N GLN A 178 -18.95 22.02 -5.37
CA GLN A 178 -18.78 20.59 -5.19
C GLN A 178 -19.58 20.13 -3.97
N PRO A 179 -20.63 19.32 -4.17
CA PRO A 179 -21.32 18.73 -3.03
C PRO A 179 -20.29 17.96 -2.22
N VAL A 180 -20.17 18.30 -0.94
CA VAL A 180 -19.38 17.51 0.01
C VAL A 180 -20.07 16.16 0.05
N ASP A 181 -19.55 15.20 -0.72
CA ASP A 181 -19.98 13.81 -0.68
C ASP A 181 -19.58 13.25 0.68
N TRP A 182 -20.41 13.56 1.65
CA TRP A 182 -20.39 12.84 2.91
C TRP A 182 -20.69 11.39 2.54
N ARG A 183 -19.66 10.59 2.46
CA ARG A 183 -19.81 9.15 2.28
C ARG A 183 -20.39 8.56 3.57
N PHE A 184 -21.64 8.99 3.86
CA PHE A 184 -22.40 8.63 5.04
C PHE A 184 -22.43 7.12 5.28
N ARG A 185 -22.45 6.34 4.19
CA ARG A 185 -22.31 4.89 4.23
C ARG A 185 -21.04 4.40 4.92
N HIS A 186 -19.92 5.10 4.76
CA HIS A 186 -18.65 4.70 5.38
C HIS A 186 -18.69 5.02 6.88
N LEU A 187 -19.20 6.18 7.26
CA LEU A 187 -19.36 6.57 8.65
C LEU A 187 -20.28 5.60 9.40
N VAL A 188 -21.41 5.19 8.78
CA VAL A 188 -22.33 4.20 9.33
C VAL A 188 -21.64 2.85 9.55
N TRP A 189 -20.82 2.39 8.59
CA TRP A 189 -20.07 1.15 8.74
C TRP A 189 -19.03 1.23 9.87
N TYR A 190 -18.33 2.34 10.02
CA TYR A 190 -17.38 2.54 11.12
C TYR A 190 -18.10 2.54 12.46
N LEU A 191 -19.22 3.26 12.56
CA LEU A 191 -20.02 3.31 13.77
C LEU A 191 -20.60 1.92 14.13
N LEU A 192 -21.13 1.20 13.16
CA LEU A 192 -21.70 -0.13 13.33
C LEU A 192 -20.64 -1.13 13.82
N LEU A 193 -19.45 -1.11 13.23
CA LEU A 193 -18.34 -1.97 13.63
C LEU A 193 -17.81 -1.58 15.02
N PHE A 194 -17.77 -0.29 15.34
CA PHE A 194 -17.41 0.16 16.70
C PHE A 194 -18.42 -0.29 17.75
N VAL A 195 -19.72 -0.12 17.47
CA VAL A 195 -20.80 -0.61 18.35
C VAL A 195 -20.75 -2.12 18.49
N LEU A 196 -20.50 -2.86 17.40
CA LEU A 196 -20.32 -4.31 17.44
C LEU A 196 -19.12 -4.70 18.29
N SER A 197 -18.00 -3.99 18.17
CA SER A 197 -16.80 -4.21 18.98
C SER A 197 -17.08 -3.96 20.48
N LEU A 198 -17.77 -2.88 20.78
CA LEU A 198 -18.18 -2.53 22.16
C LEU A 198 -19.16 -3.57 22.72
N TRP A 199 -20.14 -3.99 21.93
CA TRP A 199 -21.12 -5.01 22.33
C TRP A 199 -20.46 -6.38 22.57
N LEU A 200 -19.49 -6.78 21.73
CA LEU A 200 -18.71 -8.00 21.94
C LEU A 200 -17.90 -7.96 23.24
N GLN A 201 -17.43 -6.78 23.65
CA GLN A 201 -16.66 -6.65 24.90
C GLN A 201 -17.53 -6.63 26.16
N LEU A 202 -18.66 -5.92 26.10
CA LEU A 202 -19.55 -5.75 27.23
C LEU A 202 -20.59 -6.87 27.40
N GLY A 203 -20.93 -7.56 26.29
CA GLY A 203 -21.98 -8.55 26.25
C GLY A 203 -21.52 -10.02 26.38
N LEU A 204 -20.20 -10.28 26.35
CA LEU A 204 -19.68 -11.64 26.51
C LEU A 204 -19.74 -12.06 28.00
N PRO A 205 -20.30 -13.25 28.29
CA PRO A 205 -20.27 -13.81 29.67
C PRO A 205 -18.82 -14.12 30.09
N ASP A 206 -18.54 -14.06 31.40
CA ASP A 206 -17.19 -14.22 31.98
C ASP A 206 -16.44 -15.47 31.52
N SER A 207 -17.17 -16.54 31.22
CA SER A 207 -16.60 -17.79 30.68
C SER A 207 -15.99 -17.64 29.28
N LEU A 208 -16.44 -16.66 28.51
CA LEU A 208 -16.02 -16.40 27.13
C LEU A 208 -15.11 -15.17 26.99
N VAL A 209 -14.88 -14.43 28.06
CA VAL A 209 -14.01 -13.23 28.06
C VAL A 209 -12.59 -13.53 27.52
N ARG A 210 -12.06 -14.73 27.78
CA ARG A 210 -10.76 -15.19 27.25
C ARG A 210 -10.71 -15.26 25.72
N PHE A 211 -11.86 -15.38 25.06
CA PHE A 211 -11.96 -15.40 23.59
C PHE A 211 -12.19 -14.02 22.98
N THR A 212 -12.34 -12.97 23.80
CA THR A 212 -12.55 -11.58 23.35
C THR A 212 -11.53 -11.13 22.29
N PRO A 213 -10.20 -11.40 22.41
CA PRO A 213 -9.22 -11.02 21.39
C PRO A 213 -9.50 -11.60 20.01
N PHE A 214 -10.00 -12.84 19.95
CA PHE A 214 -10.36 -13.50 18.69
C PHE A 214 -11.62 -12.89 18.06
N CYS A 215 -12.63 -12.59 18.89
CA CYS A 215 -13.85 -11.93 18.43
C CYS A 215 -13.57 -10.53 17.89
N LEU A 216 -12.64 -9.80 18.50
CA LEU A 216 -12.23 -8.47 18.08
C LEU A 216 -11.38 -8.47 16.77
N ALA A 217 -10.85 -9.61 16.35
CA ALA A 217 -10.24 -9.76 15.05
C ALA A 217 -11.26 -9.65 13.88
N ILE A 218 -12.55 -9.94 14.13
CA ILE A 218 -13.61 -9.90 13.10
C ILE A 218 -13.81 -8.46 12.55
N PRO A 219 -14.01 -7.42 13.37
CA PRO A 219 -14.08 -6.03 12.89
C PRO A 219 -12.82 -5.61 12.14
N ILE A 220 -11.62 -6.00 12.63
CA ILE A 220 -10.35 -5.70 11.97
C ILE A 220 -10.30 -6.32 10.58
N MET A 221 -10.69 -7.60 10.46
CA MET A 221 -10.69 -8.31 9.18
C MET A 221 -11.70 -7.71 8.19
N ALA A 222 -12.91 -7.38 8.63
CA ALA A 222 -13.95 -6.76 7.81
C ALA A 222 -13.50 -5.39 7.27
N MET A 223 -12.89 -4.57 8.12
CA MET A 223 -12.37 -3.28 7.75
C MET A 223 -11.13 -3.37 6.84
N ALA A 224 -10.23 -4.31 7.13
CA ALA A 224 -9.07 -4.58 6.28
C ALA A 224 -9.48 -5.00 4.87
N TRP A 225 -10.46 -5.90 4.76
CA TRP A 225 -10.98 -6.34 3.47
C TRP A 225 -11.57 -5.20 2.65
N ARG A 226 -12.32 -4.30 3.28
CA ARG A 226 -13.01 -3.20 2.59
C ARG A 226 -12.11 -2.02 2.29
N TYR A 227 -11.26 -1.60 3.23
CA TYR A 227 -10.49 -0.35 3.17
C TYR A 227 -8.97 -0.57 3.14
N GLY A 228 -8.50 -1.83 3.12
CA GLY A 228 -7.09 -2.17 3.12
C GLY A 228 -6.44 -1.92 4.48
N TRP A 229 -5.14 -1.61 4.46
CA TRP A 229 -4.36 -1.42 5.68
C TRP A 229 -4.85 -0.26 6.56
N GLN A 230 -5.38 0.80 5.95
CA GLN A 230 -5.95 1.94 6.68
C GLN A 230 -7.16 1.53 7.52
N GLY A 231 -8.05 0.71 6.92
CA GLY A 231 -9.20 0.14 7.62
C GLY A 231 -8.79 -0.78 8.76
N ALA A 232 -7.77 -1.61 8.56
CA ALA A 232 -7.25 -2.49 9.60
C ALA A 232 -6.73 -1.68 10.81
N LEU A 233 -5.91 -0.66 10.57
CA LEU A 233 -5.35 0.17 11.64
C LEU A 233 -6.43 1.00 12.35
N LEU A 234 -7.39 1.54 11.61
CA LEU A 234 -8.50 2.27 12.21
C LEU A 234 -9.36 1.37 13.11
N ALA A 235 -9.69 0.15 12.65
CA ALA A 235 -10.43 -0.82 13.44
C ALA A 235 -9.64 -1.22 14.70
N THR A 236 -8.33 -1.42 14.59
CA THR A 236 -7.45 -1.71 15.72
C THR A 236 -7.48 -0.57 16.75
N LEU A 237 -7.41 0.69 16.28
CA LEU A 237 -7.51 1.85 17.17
C LEU A 237 -8.86 1.91 17.88
N MET A 238 -9.97 1.71 17.16
CA MET A 238 -11.31 1.70 17.74
C MET A 238 -11.49 0.57 18.76
N ASN A 239 -10.98 -0.62 18.45
CA ASN A 239 -10.98 -1.74 19.38
C ASN A 239 -10.14 -1.45 20.62
N THR A 240 -8.98 -0.78 20.46
CA THR A 240 -8.14 -0.36 21.59
C THR A 240 -8.88 0.58 22.53
N VAL A 241 -9.55 1.60 21.96
CA VAL A 241 -10.38 2.54 22.75
C VAL A 241 -11.52 1.81 23.46
N ALA A 242 -12.19 0.92 22.76
CA ALA A 242 -13.30 0.14 23.35
C ALA A 242 -12.83 -0.79 24.49
N LEU A 243 -11.67 -1.48 24.30
CA LEU A 243 -11.07 -2.30 25.35
C LEU A 243 -10.71 -1.47 26.60
N MET A 244 -10.11 -0.30 26.41
CA MET A 244 -9.79 0.59 27.52
C MET A 244 -11.03 1.07 28.24
N ALA A 245 -12.09 1.40 27.53
CA ALA A 245 -13.36 1.83 28.12
C ALA A 245 -14.05 0.70 28.89
N GLY A 246 -14.00 -0.54 28.38
CA GLY A 246 -14.58 -1.71 29.03
C GLY A 246 -13.82 -2.18 30.27
N GLN A 247 -12.50 -2.00 30.31
CA GLN A 247 -11.61 -2.50 31.33
C GLN A 247 -11.70 -1.72 32.67
N ALA A 248 -12.35 -0.58 32.71
CA ALA A 248 -12.64 0.12 33.98
C ALA A 248 -13.38 -0.76 34.99
N TRP A 249 -13.81 -1.98 34.59
CA TRP A 249 -14.60 -2.92 35.35
C TRP A 249 -13.89 -4.27 35.63
N HIS A 250 -12.61 -4.47 35.21
CA HIS A 250 -11.92 -5.76 35.33
C HIS A 250 -10.53 -5.64 35.98
N ASP A 251 -10.21 -6.60 36.88
CA ASP A 251 -9.05 -6.59 37.80
C ASP A 251 -7.73 -7.15 37.20
N HIS A 252 -7.67 -7.50 35.90
CA HIS A 252 -6.51 -8.20 35.32
C HIS A 252 -5.76 -7.37 34.23
N PRO A 253 -4.77 -6.54 34.60
CA PRO A 253 -4.05 -5.66 33.65
C PRO A 253 -3.23 -6.42 32.60
N LEU A 254 -2.72 -7.62 32.92
CA LEU A 254 -1.95 -8.45 32.00
C LEU A 254 -2.79 -8.95 30.83
N ASP A 255 -4.02 -9.37 31.10
CA ASP A 255 -4.94 -9.87 30.05
C ASP A 255 -5.30 -8.75 29.07
N LEU A 256 -5.43 -7.52 29.56
CA LEU A 256 -5.63 -6.34 28.72
C LEU A 256 -4.43 -6.08 27.83
N LEU A 257 -3.21 -6.06 28.38
CA LEU A 257 -2.00 -5.82 27.62
C LEU A 257 -1.81 -6.87 26.52
N LEU A 258 -2.03 -8.14 26.83
CA LEU A 258 -1.97 -9.23 25.85
C LEU A 258 -3.04 -9.08 24.76
N SER A 259 -4.24 -8.66 25.13
CA SER A 259 -5.33 -8.42 24.18
C SER A 259 -5.01 -7.24 23.24
N LEU A 260 -4.50 -6.14 23.78
CA LEU A 260 -4.05 -4.99 22.99
C LEU A 260 -2.90 -5.36 22.06
N LEU A 261 -1.94 -6.12 22.55
CA LEU A 261 -0.82 -6.61 21.76
C LEU A 261 -1.30 -7.50 20.61
N ALA A 262 -2.14 -8.49 20.91
CA ALA A 262 -2.70 -9.42 19.92
C ALA A 262 -3.47 -8.68 18.82
N GLN A 263 -4.29 -7.70 19.18
CA GLN A 263 -5.05 -6.90 18.23
C GLN A 263 -4.16 -6.02 17.34
N SER A 264 -3.18 -5.35 17.94
CA SER A 264 -2.26 -4.49 17.22
C SER A 264 -1.43 -5.29 16.20
N LEU A 265 -0.96 -6.46 16.62
CA LEU A 265 -0.24 -7.38 15.75
C LEU A 265 -1.14 -7.91 14.62
N THR A 266 -2.35 -8.33 14.96
CA THR A 266 -3.34 -8.80 13.99
C THR A 266 -3.69 -7.69 12.99
N GLY A 267 -3.93 -6.47 13.44
CA GLY A 267 -4.24 -5.33 12.58
C GLY A 267 -3.12 -5.00 11.59
N LEU A 268 -1.87 -5.00 12.07
CA LEU A 268 -0.69 -4.77 11.23
C LEU A 268 -0.47 -5.89 10.21
N LEU A 269 -0.51 -7.15 10.63
CA LEU A 269 -0.26 -8.28 9.76
C LEU A 269 -1.37 -8.47 8.72
N LEU A 270 -2.64 -8.36 9.12
CA LEU A 270 -3.77 -8.40 8.19
C LEU A 270 -3.75 -7.21 7.25
N GLY A 271 -3.47 -6.01 7.77
CA GLY A 271 -3.35 -4.80 6.94
C GLY A 271 -2.26 -4.95 5.88
N ALA A 272 -1.07 -5.42 6.27
CA ALA A 272 0.04 -5.67 5.35
C ALA A 272 -0.28 -6.77 4.33
N GLY A 273 -0.87 -7.88 4.77
CA GLY A 273 -1.22 -9.01 3.92
C GLY A 273 -2.25 -8.65 2.86
N ILE A 274 -3.34 -8.00 3.25
CA ILE A 274 -4.40 -7.57 2.34
C ILE A 274 -3.89 -6.50 1.37
N GLN A 275 -3.07 -5.57 1.85
CA GLN A 275 -2.47 -4.56 0.99
C GLN A 275 -1.56 -5.18 -0.06
N ARG A 276 -0.69 -6.12 0.34
CA ARG A 276 0.16 -6.87 -0.59
C ARG A 276 -0.67 -7.61 -1.65
N GLN A 277 -1.74 -8.28 -1.22
CA GLN A 277 -2.62 -8.99 -2.15
C GLN A 277 -3.28 -8.05 -3.15
N ARG A 278 -3.75 -6.88 -2.71
CA ARG A 278 -4.33 -5.86 -3.58
C ARG A 278 -3.33 -5.34 -4.61
N GLU A 279 -2.11 -5.04 -4.19
CA GLU A 279 -1.05 -4.57 -5.08
C GLU A 279 -0.68 -5.62 -6.13
N LEU A 280 -0.58 -6.90 -5.72
CA LEU A 280 -0.33 -8.01 -6.65
C LEU A 280 -1.48 -8.19 -7.65
N ASN A 281 -2.72 -8.15 -7.19
CA ASN A 281 -3.89 -8.26 -8.08
C ASN A 281 -3.96 -7.09 -9.08
N GLN A 282 -3.66 -5.87 -8.64
CA GLN A 282 -3.59 -4.71 -9.54
C GLN A 282 -2.46 -4.82 -10.56
N ALA A 283 -1.28 -5.30 -10.14
CA ALA A 283 -0.17 -5.54 -11.05
C ALA A 283 -0.52 -6.61 -12.10
N LEU A 284 -1.13 -7.72 -11.68
CA LEU A 284 -1.59 -8.78 -12.57
C LEU A 284 -2.63 -8.28 -13.57
N THR A 285 -3.63 -7.52 -13.10
CA THR A 285 -4.67 -6.96 -13.98
C THR A 285 -4.06 -6.02 -15.03
N ARG A 286 -3.10 -5.17 -14.64
CA ARG A 286 -2.38 -4.30 -15.59
C ARG A 286 -1.58 -5.11 -16.62
N GLN A 287 -0.93 -6.18 -16.18
CA GLN A 287 -0.15 -7.04 -17.08
C GLN A 287 -1.07 -7.78 -18.07
N LEU A 288 -2.21 -8.30 -17.60
CA LEU A 288 -3.20 -8.92 -18.48
C LEU A 288 -3.78 -7.94 -19.50
N ALA A 289 -4.09 -6.72 -19.09
CA ALA A 289 -4.57 -5.67 -20.00
C ALA A 289 -3.50 -5.32 -21.06
N HIS A 290 -2.25 -5.19 -20.66
CA HIS A 290 -1.14 -4.94 -21.57
C HIS A 290 -0.92 -6.09 -22.58
N ASN A 291 -0.96 -7.33 -22.10
CA ASN A 291 -0.83 -8.50 -22.97
C ASN A 291 -1.98 -8.59 -23.99
N ARG A 292 -3.22 -8.30 -23.59
CA ARG A 292 -4.37 -8.22 -24.51
C ARG A 292 -4.14 -7.17 -25.59
N GLN A 293 -3.72 -5.98 -25.20
CA GLN A 293 -3.42 -4.91 -26.15
C GLN A 293 -2.30 -5.28 -27.15
N LEU A 294 -1.26 -5.98 -26.68
CA LEU A 294 -0.22 -6.48 -27.58
C LEU A 294 -0.76 -7.53 -28.56
N THR A 295 -1.59 -8.45 -28.09
CA THR A 295 -2.21 -9.47 -28.94
C THR A 295 -3.11 -8.83 -29.99
N GLU A 296 -3.93 -7.86 -29.64
CA GLU A 296 -4.77 -7.10 -30.58
C GLU A 296 -3.92 -6.41 -31.67
N ARG A 297 -2.84 -5.72 -31.25
CA ARG A 297 -1.92 -5.08 -32.22
C ARG A 297 -1.23 -6.07 -33.13
N LEU A 298 -0.85 -7.25 -32.63
CA LEU A 298 -0.25 -8.30 -33.45
C LEU A 298 -1.24 -8.80 -34.51
N LEU A 299 -2.51 -9.03 -34.14
CA LEU A 299 -3.56 -9.43 -35.08
C LEU A 299 -3.82 -8.35 -36.14
N GLU A 300 -3.92 -7.09 -35.75
CA GLU A 300 -4.07 -5.96 -36.69
C GLU A 300 -2.88 -5.86 -37.66
N THR A 301 -1.67 -6.02 -37.15
CA THR A 301 -0.44 -5.98 -37.95
C THR A 301 -0.39 -7.17 -38.93
N GLU A 302 -0.73 -8.38 -38.46
CA GLU A 302 -0.79 -9.58 -39.32
C GLU A 302 -1.81 -9.39 -40.43
N GLU A 303 -2.99 -8.85 -40.11
CA GLU A 303 -4.02 -8.58 -41.11
C GLU A 303 -3.57 -7.50 -42.14
N SER A 304 -2.90 -6.46 -41.64
CA SER A 304 -2.35 -5.40 -42.52
C SER A 304 -1.30 -5.95 -43.47
N ILE A 305 -0.33 -6.72 -42.96
CA ILE A 305 0.70 -7.37 -43.79
C ILE A 305 0.06 -8.32 -44.80
N ARG A 306 -0.90 -9.11 -44.37
CA ARG A 306 -1.61 -10.04 -45.26
C ARG A 306 -2.32 -9.31 -46.43
N LYS A 307 -2.96 -8.17 -46.13
CA LYS A 307 -3.60 -7.32 -47.15
C LYS A 307 -2.59 -6.67 -48.10
N GLU A 308 -1.46 -6.20 -47.58
CA GLU A 308 -0.40 -5.59 -48.36
C GLU A 308 0.26 -6.58 -49.31
N VAL A 309 0.66 -7.75 -48.82
CA VAL A 309 1.22 -8.84 -49.60
C VAL A 309 0.25 -9.29 -50.70
N ALA A 310 -1.04 -9.43 -50.37
CA ALA A 310 -2.06 -9.81 -51.35
C ALA A 310 -2.18 -8.76 -52.48
N ARG A 311 -2.09 -7.48 -52.16
CA ARG A 311 -2.15 -6.39 -53.14
C ARG A 311 -0.90 -6.37 -54.03
N GLU A 312 0.31 -6.44 -53.42
CA GLU A 312 1.57 -6.42 -54.12
C GLU A 312 1.70 -7.62 -55.11
N LEU A 313 1.35 -8.82 -54.62
CA LEU A 313 1.30 -10.03 -55.47
C LEU A 313 0.30 -9.88 -56.62
N HIS A 314 -0.85 -9.29 -56.41
CA HIS A 314 -1.84 -9.08 -57.45
C HIS A 314 -1.33 -8.11 -58.53
N ASP A 315 -0.74 -7.01 -58.11
CA ASP A 315 -0.27 -5.96 -59.04
C ASP A 315 0.96 -6.41 -59.82
N ASP A 316 1.95 -7.01 -59.18
CA ASP A 316 3.22 -7.40 -59.80
C ASP A 316 3.05 -8.60 -60.72
N ILE A 317 2.36 -9.66 -60.29
CA ILE A 317 2.10 -10.83 -61.09
C ILE A 317 1.10 -10.51 -62.20
N GLY A 318 0.08 -9.69 -61.96
CA GLY A 318 -0.88 -9.26 -62.94
C GLY A 318 -0.23 -8.49 -64.10
N GLN A 319 0.70 -7.54 -63.77
CA GLN A 319 1.48 -6.78 -64.76
C GLN A 319 2.40 -7.69 -65.55
N THR A 320 3.12 -8.57 -64.88
CA THR A 320 4.09 -9.49 -65.53
C THR A 320 3.37 -10.44 -66.49
N ILE A 321 2.27 -11.04 -66.10
CA ILE A 321 1.45 -11.93 -66.94
C ILE A 321 0.88 -11.18 -68.15
N THR A 322 0.43 -9.94 -67.95
CA THR A 322 -0.08 -9.09 -69.05
C THR A 322 1.01 -8.78 -70.05
N ALA A 323 2.24 -8.45 -69.58
CA ALA A 323 3.40 -8.22 -70.43
C ALA A 323 3.77 -9.49 -71.26
N ILE A 324 3.83 -10.65 -70.59
CA ILE A 324 4.14 -11.92 -71.28
C ILE A 324 3.09 -12.23 -72.38
N ARG A 325 1.82 -12.08 -72.10
CA ARG A 325 0.73 -12.31 -73.09
C ARG A 325 0.82 -11.33 -74.26
N THR A 326 1.12 -10.06 -73.98
CA THR A 326 1.28 -9.05 -75.00
C THR A 326 2.44 -9.40 -75.96
N GLN A 327 3.59 -9.80 -75.37
CA GLN A 327 4.75 -10.21 -76.19
C GLN A 327 4.45 -11.49 -77.00
N ALA A 328 3.80 -12.49 -76.43
CA ALA A 328 3.38 -13.69 -77.13
C ALA A 328 2.46 -13.35 -78.35
N GLY A 329 1.52 -12.41 -78.13
CA GLY A 329 0.66 -11.91 -79.19
C GLY A 329 1.40 -11.15 -80.31
N ILE A 330 2.41 -10.36 -79.99
CA ILE A 330 3.28 -9.68 -80.93
C ILE A 330 4.08 -10.69 -81.72
N VAL A 331 4.74 -11.65 -81.10
CA VAL A 331 5.50 -12.71 -81.78
C VAL A 331 4.64 -13.50 -82.76
N ARG A 332 3.40 -13.86 -82.38
CA ARG A 332 2.46 -14.53 -83.28
C ARG A 332 2.12 -13.68 -84.52
N ARG A 333 2.02 -12.33 -84.37
CA ARG A 333 1.70 -11.44 -85.50
C ARG A 333 2.89 -11.20 -86.46
N LEU A 334 4.11 -11.25 -85.90
CA LEU A 334 5.35 -11.05 -86.70
C LEU A 334 5.70 -12.27 -87.56
N ALA A 335 5.26 -13.46 -87.25
CA ALA A 335 5.49 -14.70 -87.95
C ALA A 335 4.20 -15.50 -88.26
N PRO A 336 3.28 -14.94 -89.08
CA PRO A 336 1.95 -15.52 -89.25
C PRO A 336 1.98 -16.86 -90.02
N ASP A 337 2.96 -17.12 -90.88
CA ASP A 337 3.09 -18.32 -91.68
C ASP A 337 3.89 -19.46 -91.00
N ASN A 338 4.37 -19.24 -89.75
CA ASN A 338 5.14 -20.24 -89.01
C ASN A 338 4.27 -20.94 -88.00
N ALA A 339 3.82 -22.13 -88.28
CA ALA A 339 2.93 -22.95 -87.47
C ALA A 339 3.56 -23.26 -86.05
N GLY A 340 4.90 -23.42 -85.98
CA GLY A 340 5.60 -23.67 -84.73
C GLY A 340 5.59 -22.46 -83.79
N VAL A 341 5.74 -21.22 -84.36
CA VAL A 341 5.66 -19.98 -83.60
C VAL A 341 4.24 -19.75 -83.09
N GLY A 342 3.21 -20.07 -83.90
CA GLY A 342 1.80 -19.99 -83.52
C GLY A 342 1.44 -20.91 -82.35
N GLN A 343 1.90 -22.16 -82.44
CA GLN A 343 1.71 -23.12 -81.36
C GLN A 343 2.41 -22.71 -80.04
N SER A 344 3.67 -22.26 -80.12
CA SER A 344 4.46 -21.81 -78.96
C SER A 344 3.84 -20.58 -78.28
N SER A 345 3.37 -19.59 -79.05
CA SER A 345 2.65 -18.43 -78.53
C SER A 345 1.35 -18.78 -77.85
N ALA A 346 0.56 -19.70 -78.44
CA ALA A 346 -0.66 -20.18 -77.81
C ALA A 346 -0.43 -20.95 -76.49
N LEU A 347 0.67 -21.73 -76.48
CA LEU A 347 1.08 -22.41 -75.21
C LEU A 347 1.49 -21.41 -74.15
N ILE A 348 2.26 -20.37 -74.47
CA ILE A 348 2.65 -19.31 -73.51
C ILE A 348 1.40 -18.59 -72.97
N GLU A 349 0.43 -18.26 -73.85
CA GLU A 349 -0.81 -17.63 -73.44
C GLU A 349 -1.60 -18.53 -72.46
N THR A 350 -1.70 -19.84 -72.73
CA THR A 350 -2.40 -20.81 -71.88
C THR A 350 -1.73 -21.00 -70.54
N LEU A 351 -0.38 -21.14 -70.50
CA LEU A 351 0.38 -21.27 -69.28
C LEU A 351 0.28 -19.98 -68.44
N SER A 352 0.32 -18.81 -69.05
CA SER A 352 0.16 -17.53 -68.37
C SER A 352 -1.22 -17.38 -67.70
N LEU A 353 -2.26 -17.80 -68.34
CA LEU A 353 -3.61 -17.85 -67.76
C LEU A 353 -3.70 -18.85 -66.59
N GLY A 354 -3.08 -20.01 -66.72
CA GLY A 354 -3.03 -21.00 -65.63
C GLY A 354 -2.32 -20.49 -64.40
N ILE A 355 -1.20 -19.76 -64.58
CA ILE A 355 -0.48 -19.10 -63.46
C ILE A 355 -1.35 -18.01 -62.82
N TYR A 356 -2.04 -17.19 -63.62
CA TYR A 356 -2.93 -16.15 -63.12
C TYR A 356 -4.07 -16.72 -62.26
N ASP A 357 -4.70 -17.79 -62.73
CA ASP A 357 -5.77 -18.42 -61.96
C ASP A 357 -5.28 -19.11 -60.67
N ALA A 358 -4.10 -19.74 -60.71
CA ALA A 358 -3.47 -20.31 -59.54
C ALA A 358 -3.14 -19.22 -58.48
N VAL A 359 -2.57 -18.11 -58.90
CA VAL A 359 -2.27 -16.97 -57.98
C VAL A 359 -3.55 -16.35 -57.45
N ARG A 360 -4.59 -16.18 -58.27
CA ARG A 360 -5.89 -15.69 -57.85
C ARG A 360 -6.54 -16.60 -56.81
N GLY A 361 -6.39 -17.92 -56.96
CA GLY A 361 -6.83 -18.89 -55.99
C GLY A 361 -6.10 -18.80 -54.63
N LEU A 362 -4.79 -18.60 -54.67
CA LEU A 362 -3.97 -18.36 -53.47
C LEU A 362 -4.36 -17.06 -52.78
N LEU A 363 -4.51 -15.95 -53.51
CA LEU A 363 -4.95 -14.68 -52.98
C LEU A 363 -6.33 -14.73 -52.37
N GLY A 364 -7.25 -15.54 -52.90
CA GLY A 364 -8.57 -15.79 -52.35
C GLY A 364 -8.51 -16.47 -50.98
N ARG A 365 -7.51 -17.32 -50.72
CA ARG A 365 -7.26 -17.96 -49.43
C ARG A 365 -6.60 -17.06 -48.43
N LEU A 366 -5.81 -16.07 -48.90
CA LEU A 366 -5.17 -15.06 -48.06
C LEU A 366 -6.14 -13.93 -47.63
N ARG A 367 -7.28 -13.81 -48.34
CA ARG A 367 -8.28 -12.80 -47.98
C ARG A 367 -8.98 -13.25 -46.69
N PRO A 368 -8.98 -12.41 -45.64
CA PRO A 368 -9.69 -12.78 -44.42
C PRO A 368 -11.15 -13.08 -44.76
N ALA A 369 -11.68 -14.17 -44.21
CA ALA A 369 -13.12 -14.43 -44.25
C ALA A 369 -13.80 -13.19 -43.69
N SER A 370 -14.55 -12.45 -44.50
CA SER A 370 -15.33 -11.31 -44.00
C SER A 370 -16.16 -11.86 -42.85
N SER A 371 -15.89 -11.38 -41.64
CA SER A 371 -16.70 -11.65 -40.47
C SER A 371 -18.13 -11.27 -40.82
N THR A 372 -18.93 -12.24 -41.15
CA THR A 372 -20.39 -12.11 -41.10
C THR A 372 -20.71 -11.84 -39.63
N THR A 373 -21.08 -10.59 -39.35
CA THR A 373 -21.71 -10.11 -38.11
C THR A 373 -22.85 -11.03 -37.69
#